data_207259c781bbe3fac478030302913efc
#
_entry.id   207259c781bbe3fac478030302913efc
#
_cell.length_a   1.000
_cell.length_b   1.000
_cell.length_c   1.000
_cell.angle_alpha   90.00
_cell.angle_beta   90.00
_cell.angle_gamma   90.00
#
_symmetry.space_group_name_H-M   'P 1'
#
loop_
_entity.id
_entity.type
_entity.pdbx_description
1 polymer ?
#
loop_
_entity_poly.entity_id
_entity_poly.type
_entity_poly.pdbx_seq_one_letter_code
_entity_poly.pdbx_strand_id
1 'polypeptide(L)'
;MIERLIRAALEQRLLVLLAVLGLIVGGVAAFRHLPIDAFPDVTPVQVQVITRAPSLAPPEIERLVTFPLEIELTNLPGKTELRSVSRFGISVITVVFEDRMDIYFARQLVLERVLQARSRLPQHAEPVLGPVSTGLSEVFMYLV
;
A
#
# COMPACT_ATOMS: atom_id res chain seq x y z
N MET A 1 16.70 -52.15 -5.09
CA MET A 1 17.32 -50.80 -5.06
C MET A 1 17.62 -50.33 -3.65
N ILE A 2 16.67 -50.39 -2.72
CA ILE A 2 16.82 -49.93 -1.32
C ILE A 2 17.95 -50.64 -0.57
N GLU A 3 18.09 -51.97 -0.71
CA GLU A 3 19.16 -52.75 -0.04
C GLU A 3 20.56 -52.33 -0.46
N ARG A 4 20.76 -51.94 -1.73
CA ARG A 4 22.09 -51.42 -2.19
C ARG A 4 22.39 -50.07 -1.59
N LEU A 5 21.39 -49.21 -1.42
CA LEU A 5 21.51 -47.92 -0.80
C LEU A 5 21.88 -48.03 0.69
N ILE A 6 21.21 -48.94 1.40
CA ILE A 6 21.48 -49.20 2.82
C ILE A 6 22.88 -49.76 3.02
N ARG A 7 23.30 -50.70 2.17
CA ARG A 7 24.63 -51.32 2.25
C ARG A 7 25.72 -50.28 1.98
N ALA A 8 25.56 -49.45 0.93
CA ALA A 8 26.50 -48.35 0.62
C ALA A 8 26.58 -47.31 1.74
N ALA A 9 25.45 -46.99 2.39
CA ALA A 9 25.44 -46.09 3.53
C ALA A 9 26.16 -46.66 4.77
N LEU A 10 26.06 -47.95 4.99
CA LEU A 10 26.76 -48.62 6.12
C LEU A 10 28.25 -48.80 5.87
N GLU A 11 28.67 -49.04 4.62
CA GLU A 11 30.08 -49.20 4.24
C GLU A 11 30.85 -47.89 4.21
N GLN A 12 30.16 -46.75 3.84
CA GLN A 12 30.80 -45.44 3.67
C GLN A 12 30.27 -44.42 4.69
N ARG A 13 30.48 -44.69 5.97
CA ARG A 13 30.05 -43.85 7.10
C ARG A 13 30.45 -42.39 6.96
N LEU A 14 31.67 -42.13 6.49
CA LEU A 14 32.24 -40.80 6.35
C LEU A 14 31.52 -40.00 5.26
N LEU A 15 31.15 -40.65 4.16
CA LEU A 15 30.42 -40.00 3.05
C LEU A 15 29.01 -39.62 3.47
N VAL A 16 28.34 -40.47 4.26
CA VAL A 16 27.02 -40.17 4.81
C VAL A 16 27.06 -39.00 5.77
N LEU A 17 28.08 -38.93 6.65
CA LEU A 17 28.26 -37.83 7.58
C LEU A 17 28.51 -36.50 6.84
N LEU A 18 29.34 -36.54 5.79
CA LEU A 18 29.57 -35.34 4.95
C LEU A 18 28.31 -34.89 4.21
N ALA A 19 27.51 -35.83 3.70
CA ALA A 19 26.25 -35.53 3.04
C ALA A 19 25.24 -34.89 4.01
N VAL A 20 25.11 -35.43 5.22
CA VAL A 20 24.23 -34.87 6.27
C VAL A 20 24.71 -33.49 6.69
N LEU A 21 26.02 -33.31 6.91
CA LEU A 21 26.58 -32.01 7.25
C LEU A 21 26.35 -30.97 6.14
N GLY A 22 26.56 -31.35 4.88
CA GLY A 22 26.27 -30.50 3.72
C GLY A 22 24.79 -30.10 3.63
N LEU A 23 23.88 -31.04 3.94
CA LEU A 23 22.45 -30.79 3.95
C LEU A 23 22.05 -29.83 5.08
N ILE A 24 22.63 -29.96 6.25
CA ILE A 24 22.42 -29.07 7.39
C ILE A 24 22.92 -27.65 7.05
N VAL A 25 24.15 -27.52 6.56
CA VAL A 25 24.73 -26.22 6.19
C VAL A 25 23.95 -25.56 5.07
N GLY A 26 23.59 -26.34 4.01
CA GLY A 26 22.76 -25.84 2.92
C GLY A 26 21.35 -25.43 3.37
N GLY A 27 20.75 -26.20 4.26
CA GLY A 27 19.44 -25.88 4.84
C GLY A 27 19.46 -24.59 5.67
N VAL A 28 20.48 -24.41 6.51
CA VAL A 28 20.64 -23.18 7.30
C VAL A 28 20.91 -21.98 6.40
N ALA A 29 21.73 -22.14 5.36
CA ALA A 29 21.98 -21.07 4.40
C ALA A 29 20.71 -20.70 3.63
N ALA A 30 19.96 -21.68 3.13
CA ALA A 30 18.70 -21.45 2.46
C ALA A 30 17.67 -20.76 3.36
N PHE A 31 17.58 -21.18 4.63
CA PHE A 31 16.69 -20.56 5.62
C PHE A 31 17.02 -19.08 5.87
N ARG A 32 18.32 -18.73 5.93
CA ARG A 32 18.76 -17.33 6.11
C ARG A 32 18.49 -16.42 4.92
N HIS A 33 18.35 -17.00 3.73
CA HIS A 33 18.05 -16.27 2.50
C HIS A 33 16.57 -16.32 2.13
N LEU A 34 15.75 -17.00 2.93
CA LEU A 34 14.30 -17.03 2.70
C LEU A 34 13.72 -15.65 3.07
N PRO A 35 13.19 -14.87 2.10
CA PRO A 35 12.46 -13.66 2.43
C PRO A 35 11.15 -14.10 3.12
N ILE A 36 11.07 -13.91 4.44
CA ILE A 36 9.85 -14.18 5.19
C ILE A 36 9.04 -12.90 5.19
N ASP A 37 8.36 -12.62 4.09
CA ASP A 37 7.25 -11.68 4.10
C ASP A 37 6.05 -12.39 4.73
N ALA A 38 5.82 -12.13 6.00
CA ALA A 38 4.72 -12.73 6.76
C ALA A 38 3.34 -12.40 6.16
N PHE A 39 3.23 -11.30 5.45
CA PHE A 39 2.08 -10.91 4.61
C PHE A 39 2.61 -10.25 3.34
N PRO A 40 2.24 -10.74 2.13
CA PRO A 40 2.48 -9.99 0.92
C PRO A 40 1.77 -8.63 1.06
N ASP A 41 2.50 -7.55 0.87
CA ASP A 41 1.91 -6.20 0.85
C ASP A 41 1.04 -6.06 -0.40
N VAL A 42 -0.22 -6.48 -0.27
CA VAL A 42 -1.25 -6.37 -1.31
C VAL A 42 -1.99 -5.03 -1.24
N THR A 43 -1.43 -4.06 -0.51
CA THR A 43 -2.01 -2.73 -0.41
C THR A 43 -1.87 -2.03 -1.76
N PRO A 44 -2.98 -1.71 -2.44
CA PRO A 44 -2.91 -1.00 -3.72
C PRO A 44 -2.30 0.38 -3.51
N VAL A 45 -1.62 0.89 -4.55
CA VAL A 45 -1.09 2.25 -4.54
C VAL A 45 -2.27 3.21 -4.48
N GLN A 46 -2.44 3.90 -3.36
CA GLN A 46 -3.57 4.81 -3.15
C GLN A 46 -3.13 6.15 -2.58
N VAL A 47 -3.82 7.20 -3.00
CA VAL A 47 -3.62 8.56 -2.51
C VAL A 47 -4.95 9.09 -1.98
N GLN A 48 -4.94 9.58 -0.75
CA GLN A 48 -6.10 10.18 -0.12
C GLN A 48 -6.01 11.71 -0.16
N VAL A 49 -7.13 12.35 -0.52
CA VAL A 49 -7.32 13.81 -0.42
C VAL A 49 -8.36 14.06 0.64
N ILE A 50 -7.95 14.73 1.71
CA ILE A 50 -8.79 15.07 2.86
C ILE A 50 -9.05 16.57 2.82
N THR A 51 -10.32 16.97 2.69
CA THR A 51 -10.70 18.37 2.67
C THR A 51 -11.59 18.68 3.86
N ARG A 52 -11.18 19.65 4.67
CA ARG A 52 -11.95 20.13 5.82
C ARG A 52 -12.75 21.36 5.44
N ALA A 53 -14.06 21.35 5.75
CA ALA A 53 -14.97 22.47 5.57
C ALA A 53 -16.03 22.46 6.71
N PRO A 54 -15.65 22.89 7.93
CA PRO A 54 -16.40 22.60 9.17
C PRO A 54 -17.81 23.19 9.24
N SER A 55 -18.17 24.11 8.36
CA SER A 55 -19.48 24.77 8.37
C SER A 55 -20.52 24.13 7.44
N LEU A 56 -20.13 23.12 6.64
CA LEU A 56 -20.97 22.57 5.60
C LEU A 56 -21.64 21.25 6.03
N ALA A 57 -22.91 21.10 5.70
CA ALA A 57 -23.65 19.85 5.83
C ALA A 57 -23.21 18.83 4.76
N PRO A 58 -23.41 17.51 4.97
CA PRO A 58 -22.93 16.49 4.02
C PRO A 58 -23.37 16.71 2.57
N PRO A 59 -24.62 17.09 2.23
CA PRO A 59 -25.03 17.38 0.85
C PRO A 59 -24.31 18.59 0.24
N GLU A 60 -23.98 19.58 1.07
CA GLU A 60 -23.23 20.76 0.65
C GLU A 60 -21.76 20.44 0.40
N ILE A 61 -21.15 19.62 1.29
CA ILE A 61 -19.80 19.10 1.10
C ILE A 61 -19.71 18.35 -0.22
N GLU A 62 -20.66 17.46 -0.48
CA GLU A 62 -20.68 16.69 -1.71
C GLU A 62 -20.73 17.61 -2.95
N ARG A 63 -21.63 18.55 -2.96
CA ARG A 63 -21.83 19.44 -4.11
C ARG A 63 -20.72 20.46 -4.31
N LEU A 64 -20.21 21.06 -3.21
CA LEU A 64 -19.29 22.21 -3.27
C LEU A 64 -17.82 21.81 -3.14
N VAL A 65 -17.53 20.64 -2.59
CA VAL A 65 -16.17 20.20 -2.31
C VAL A 65 -15.84 18.90 -3.03
N THR A 66 -16.63 17.84 -2.77
CA THR A 66 -16.33 16.51 -3.28
C THR A 66 -16.46 16.45 -4.80
N PHE A 67 -17.59 16.87 -5.35
CA PHE A 67 -17.86 16.82 -6.78
C PHE A 67 -16.87 17.61 -7.64
N PRO A 68 -16.50 18.86 -7.33
CA PRO A 68 -15.45 19.58 -8.08
C PRO A 68 -14.08 18.89 -8.05
N LEU A 69 -13.71 18.28 -6.91
CA LEU A 69 -12.47 17.53 -6.79
C LEU A 69 -12.52 16.22 -7.59
N GLU A 70 -13.63 15.50 -7.55
CA GLU A 70 -13.82 14.27 -8.34
C GLU A 70 -13.68 14.51 -9.83
N ILE A 71 -14.26 15.59 -10.36
CA ILE A 71 -14.13 15.95 -11.78
C ILE A 71 -12.64 16.05 -12.19
N GLU A 72 -11.85 16.77 -11.41
CA GLU A 72 -10.44 16.96 -11.71
C GLU A 72 -9.61 15.67 -11.52
N LEU A 73 -9.99 14.84 -10.55
CA LEU A 73 -9.31 13.57 -10.25
C LEU A 73 -9.76 12.41 -11.13
N THR A 74 -10.86 12.57 -11.88
CA THR A 74 -11.39 11.50 -12.73
C THR A 74 -10.45 11.14 -13.88
N ASN A 75 -9.77 12.11 -14.47
CA ASN A 75 -8.92 11.93 -15.65
C ASN A 75 -7.43 11.74 -15.33
N LEU A 76 -7.10 11.15 -14.16
CA LEU A 76 -5.71 10.86 -13.82
C LEU A 76 -5.20 9.62 -14.56
N PRO A 77 -3.99 9.66 -15.14
CA PRO A 77 -3.40 8.52 -15.79
C PRO A 77 -3.08 7.42 -14.76
N GLY A 78 -3.32 6.16 -15.12
CA GLY A 78 -3.08 5.01 -14.26
C GLY A 78 -4.02 4.86 -13.07
N LYS A 79 -5.09 5.66 -13.00
CA LYS A 79 -6.14 5.50 -11.99
C LYS A 79 -7.00 4.28 -12.34
N THR A 80 -7.19 3.40 -11.37
CA THR A 80 -8.07 2.22 -11.46
C THR A 80 -9.41 2.48 -10.81
N GLU A 81 -9.42 3.18 -9.68
CA GLU A 81 -10.65 3.46 -8.92
C GLU A 81 -10.60 4.82 -8.24
N LEU A 82 -11.78 5.42 -8.05
CA LEU A 82 -11.97 6.64 -7.28
C LEU A 82 -13.17 6.44 -6.36
N ARG A 83 -12.94 6.63 -5.07
CA ARG A 83 -13.96 6.54 -4.02
C ARG A 83 -14.00 7.84 -3.24
N SER A 84 -15.18 8.30 -2.91
CA SER A 84 -15.38 9.48 -2.08
C SER A 84 -16.33 9.21 -0.92
N VAL A 85 -16.11 9.92 0.17
CA VAL A 85 -16.98 9.93 1.33
C VAL A 85 -17.15 11.37 1.80
N SER A 86 -18.40 11.85 1.77
CA SER A 86 -18.79 13.15 2.28
C SER A 86 -19.47 13.02 3.64
N ARG A 87 -18.91 13.66 4.66
CA ARG A 87 -19.47 13.72 6.02
C ARG A 87 -19.58 15.18 6.46
N PHE A 88 -20.21 15.41 7.61
CA PHE A 88 -20.30 16.76 8.19
C PHE A 88 -18.90 17.37 8.36
N GLY A 89 -18.65 18.48 7.69
CA GLY A 89 -17.41 19.23 7.79
C GLY A 89 -16.18 18.59 7.14
N ILE A 90 -16.31 17.44 6.45
CA ILE A 90 -15.15 16.74 5.87
C ILE A 90 -15.51 15.97 4.59
N SER A 91 -14.65 16.08 3.59
CA SER A 91 -14.63 15.22 2.39
C SER A 91 -13.35 14.40 2.36
N VAL A 92 -13.47 13.13 2.08
CA VAL A 92 -12.33 12.22 1.88
C VAL A 92 -12.47 11.57 0.52
N ILE A 93 -11.51 11.80 -0.36
CA ILE A 93 -11.46 11.17 -1.70
C ILE A 93 -10.23 10.28 -1.75
N THR A 94 -10.43 9.01 -2.08
CA THR A 94 -9.37 8.02 -2.25
C THR A 94 -9.24 7.68 -3.72
N VAL A 95 -8.06 7.93 -4.27
CA VAL A 95 -7.69 7.59 -5.64
C VAL A 95 -6.79 6.36 -5.58
N VAL A 96 -7.22 5.28 -6.24
CA VAL A 96 -6.45 4.04 -6.35
C VAL A 96 -5.80 4.00 -7.73
N PHE A 97 -4.53 3.65 -7.76
CA PHE A 97 -3.72 3.54 -8.97
C PHE A 97 -3.31 2.10 -9.24
N GLU A 98 -2.78 1.85 -10.42
CA GLU A 98 -2.18 0.56 -10.77
C GLU A 98 -0.99 0.23 -9.86
N ASP A 99 -0.80 -1.04 -9.49
CA ASP A 99 0.27 -1.49 -8.59
C ASP A 99 1.69 -1.18 -9.07
N ARG A 100 1.84 -0.91 -10.38
CA ARG A 100 3.15 -0.56 -10.99
C ARG A 100 3.50 0.92 -10.83
N MET A 101 2.56 1.75 -10.38
CA MET A 101 2.79 3.19 -10.27
C MET A 101 3.58 3.51 -9.01
N ASP A 102 4.58 4.38 -9.15
CA ASP A 102 5.29 4.92 -7.98
C ASP A 102 4.37 5.82 -7.16
N ILE A 103 4.31 5.59 -5.84
CA ILE A 103 3.42 6.32 -4.93
C ILE A 103 3.72 7.83 -4.90
N TYR A 104 4.98 8.22 -5.01
CA TYR A 104 5.36 9.64 -4.99
C TYR A 104 4.94 10.33 -6.29
N PHE A 105 5.05 9.65 -7.42
CA PHE A 105 4.56 10.15 -8.70
C PHE A 105 3.03 10.28 -8.70
N ALA A 106 2.31 9.27 -8.19
CA ALA A 106 0.85 9.32 -8.02
C ALA A 106 0.43 10.52 -7.17
N ARG A 107 1.13 10.77 -6.04
CA ARG A 107 0.87 11.93 -5.17
C ARG A 107 1.11 13.26 -5.87
N GLN A 108 2.15 13.36 -6.69
CA GLN A 108 2.43 14.58 -7.46
C GLN A 108 1.31 14.87 -8.45
N LEU A 109 0.83 13.86 -9.18
CA LEU A 109 -0.29 13.99 -10.11
C LEU A 109 -1.58 14.44 -9.39
N VAL A 110 -1.89 13.82 -8.26
CA VAL A 110 -3.06 14.18 -7.45
C VAL A 110 -2.94 15.62 -6.93
N LEU A 111 -1.75 16.00 -6.42
CA LEU A 111 -1.50 17.37 -5.92
C LEU A 111 -1.72 18.41 -7.01
N GLU A 112 -1.22 18.16 -8.22
CA GLU A 112 -1.39 19.07 -9.35
C GLU A 112 -2.88 19.29 -9.67
N ARG A 113 -3.69 18.22 -9.71
CA ARG A 113 -5.13 18.31 -9.94
C ARG A 113 -5.88 19.01 -8.80
N VAL A 114 -5.50 18.73 -7.57
CA VAL A 114 -6.07 19.38 -6.39
C VAL A 114 -5.79 20.90 -6.42
N LEU A 115 -4.60 21.31 -6.82
CA LEU A 115 -4.26 22.73 -6.98
C LEU A 115 -5.10 23.40 -8.08
N GLN A 116 -5.36 22.71 -9.19
CA GLN A 116 -6.24 23.21 -10.25
C GLN A 116 -7.69 23.36 -9.77
N ALA A 117 -8.18 22.40 -8.98
CA ALA A 117 -9.54 22.45 -8.41
C ALA A 117 -9.71 23.55 -7.36
N ARG A 118 -8.62 24.03 -6.73
CA ARG A 118 -8.67 24.92 -5.57
C ARG A 118 -9.45 26.23 -5.83
N SER A 119 -9.39 26.76 -7.05
CA SER A 119 -10.13 27.97 -7.43
C SER A 119 -11.66 27.81 -7.47
N ARG A 120 -12.13 26.57 -7.52
CA ARG A 120 -13.57 26.22 -7.56
C ARG A 120 -14.11 25.83 -6.19
N LEU A 121 -13.24 25.69 -5.20
CA LEU A 121 -13.62 25.30 -3.84
C LEU A 121 -14.03 26.52 -3.01
N PRO A 122 -14.89 26.36 -1.98
CA PRO A 122 -15.17 27.40 -1.01
C PRO A 122 -13.90 27.90 -0.32
N GLN A 123 -13.86 29.18 0.05
CA GLN A 123 -12.68 29.85 0.64
C GLN A 123 -12.14 29.15 1.91
N HIS A 124 -13.00 28.43 2.63
CA HIS A 124 -12.65 27.72 3.88
C HIS A 124 -12.39 26.22 3.68
N ALA A 125 -12.44 25.73 2.43
CA ALA A 125 -12.15 24.35 2.12
C ALA A 125 -10.65 24.20 1.79
N GLU A 126 -9.92 23.51 2.67
CA GLU A 126 -8.49 23.25 2.50
C GLU A 126 -8.25 21.77 2.19
N PRO A 127 -8.02 21.42 0.91
CA PRO A 127 -7.64 20.06 0.54
C PRO A 127 -6.18 19.79 0.92
N VAL A 128 -5.97 18.69 1.64
CA VAL A 128 -4.65 18.20 2.06
C VAL A 128 -4.50 16.77 1.61
N LEU A 129 -3.33 16.41 1.10
CA LEU A 129 -3.02 15.01 0.82
C LEU A 129 -2.78 14.24 2.12
N GLY A 130 -3.48 13.13 2.28
CA GLY A 130 -3.25 12.21 3.38
C GLY A 130 -1.80 11.68 3.43
N PRO A 131 -1.34 11.16 4.56
CA PRO A 131 -0.02 10.54 4.67
C PRO A 131 0.07 9.33 3.72
N VAL A 132 1.30 8.96 3.37
CA VAL A 132 1.54 7.67 2.71
C VAL A 132 1.30 6.60 3.77
N SER A 133 0.19 5.89 3.69
CA SER A 133 -0.13 4.78 4.58
C SER A 133 -0.08 3.48 3.78
N THR A 134 0.78 2.56 4.20
CA THR A 134 0.67 1.15 3.88
C THR A 134 -0.23 0.50 4.93
N GLY A 135 -0.85 -0.65 4.63
CA GLY A 135 -1.74 -1.34 5.58
C GLY A 135 -1.12 -1.69 6.94
N LEU A 136 0.20 -1.53 7.08
CA LEU A 136 0.97 -1.75 8.30
C LEU A 136 1.45 -0.46 8.99
N SER A 137 1.06 0.73 8.49
CA SER A 137 1.63 2.01 8.95
C SER A 137 1.07 2.53 10.28
N GLU A 138 0.03 1.93 10.84
CA GLU A 138 -0.57 2.36 12.11
C GLU A 138 -0.27 1.36 13.23
N VAL A 139 1.01 1.26 13.63
CA VAL A 139 1.40 0.32 14.71
C VAL A 139 1.26 0.93 16.10
N PHE A 140 1.26 2.27 16.24
CA PHE A 140 1.13 2.93 17.55
C PHE A 140 0.33 4.22 17.49
N MET A 141 -0.82 4.26 18.17
CA MET A 141 -1.51 5.49 18.54
C MET A 141 -1.29 5.75 20.04
N TYR A 142 -0.62 6.86 20.37
CA TYR A 142 -0.57 7.35 21.75
C TYR A 142 -1.71 8.34 21.95
N LEU A 143 -2.59 8.04 22.89
CA LEU A 143 -3.52 9.01 23.46
C LEU A 143 -2.77 9.77 24.56
N VAL A 144 -2.55 11.07 24.36
CA VAL A 144 -2.08 12.02 25.37
C VAL A 144 -3.26 12.77 25.92
#